data_1e4b7379f5132a58657c22ba33b3b1f7
#
_entry.id   1e4b7379f5132a58657c22ba33b3b1f7
#
_cell.length_a   1.000
_cell.length_b   1.000
_cell.length_c   1.000
_cell.angle_alpha   90.00
_cell.angle_beta   90.00
_cell.angle_gamma   90.00
#
_symmetry.space_group_name_H-M   'P 1'
#
loop_
_entity.id
_entity.type
_entity.pdbx_description
1 polymer ?
#
loop_
_entity_poly.entity_id
_entity_poly.type
_entity_poly.pdbx_seq_one_letter_code
_entity_poly.pdbx_strand_id
1 'polypeptide(L)'
;MPLAVNDSLKTVGLVGTGKLGSAIAQRLIETHHHVFIWNRTRDKAQHLNDRGAVWCNSPIEMTQQVDVVLSILTDAEAIDDVYFGFNGLLTGNNKNKIFVEMSTVRPESQVKLNQRILAKGSRMVESPVGGTSSTALNGQLMAMVGGLDEDIENVRPLLSHLCRRIEHAGPIGAGASLKLAINLPLIVYWQALAEALTLVDHLNIDPARMISILSESSGGPNMLRMKGDAIAQALQEKDTGPAHFTIATLTKDLKAMCEEAKGLGSSLPLVEAALHSFERLSDQPHAVDGIQLPALWLQHFRSQQ
;
A
#
# COMPACT_ATOMS: atom_id res chain seq x y z
N MET A 1 23.04 16.02 22.54
CA MET A 1 23.87 16.28 21.35
C MET A 1 23.13 15.66 20.18
N PRO A 2 22.74 16.40 19.15
CA PRO A 2 22.20 15.79 17.97
C PRO A 2 23.29 14.94 17.35
N LEU A 3 23.01 13.64 17.18
CA LEU A 3 23.86 12.73 16.42
C LEU A 3 23.99 13.31 15.02
N ALA A 4 25.22 13.42 14.53
CA ALA A 4 25.53 13.86 13.19
C ALA A 4 24.63 13.12 12.22
N VAL A 5 24.05 13.82 11.24
CA VAL A 5 23.30 13.26 10.12
C VAL A 5 24.18 12.17 9.50
N ASN A 6 23.84 10.94 9.80
CA ASN A 6 24.74 9.81 9.59
C ASN A 6 24.69 9.43 8.12
N ASP A 7 25.81 9.50 7.42
CA ASP A 7 26.04 9.00 6.05
C ASP A 7 25.69 7.50 5.89
N SER A 8 25.35 6.82 7.00
CA SER A 8 25.03 5.40 7.10
C SER A 8 23.71 5.00 6.45
N LEU A 9 22.78 5.92 6.18
CA LEU A 9 21.51 5.60 5.51
C LEU A 9 21.62 5.51 3.97
N LYS A 10 22.84 5.57 3.44
CA LYS A 10 23.04 5.40 1.99
C LYS A 10 22.82 3.96 1.51
N THR A 11 22.85 2.99 2.43
CA THR A 11 22.69 1.57 2.10
C THR A 11 21.40 1.05 2.71
N VAL A 12 20.45 0.65 1.86
CA VAL A 12 19.07 0.31 2.24
C VAL A 12 18.70 -1.04 1.65
N GLY A 13 18.12 -1.91 2.47
CA GLY A 13 17.44 -3.12 2.01
C GLY A 13 15.98 -2.84 1.67
N LEU A 14 15.46 -3.43 0.60
CA LEU A 14 14.05 -3.38 0.27
C LEU A 14 13.53 -4.78 -0.04
N VAL A 15 12.53 -5.19 0.72
CA VAL A 15 11.84 -6.48 0.57
C VAL A 15 10.44 -6.25 0.02
N GLY A 16 10.12 -7.00 -1.05
CA GLY A 16 8.85 -6.85 -1.75
C GLY A 16 8.93 -5.87 -2.91
N THR A 17 9.30 -6.40 -4.10
CA THR A 17 9.41 -5.64 -5.35
C THR A 17 8.13 -5.75 -6.19
N GLY A 18 6.96 -5.64 -5.56
CA GLY A 18 5.71 -5.40 -6.24
C GLY A 18 5.69 -4.02 -6.91
N LYS A 19 4.57 -3.61 -7.50
CA LYS A 19 4.48 -2.32 -8.22
C LYS A 19 4.96 -1.13 -7.40
N LEU A 20 4.49 -1.01 -6.15
CA LEU A 20 4.87 0.10 -5.28
C LEU A 20 6.31 -0.05 -4.76
N GLY A 21 6.71 -1.25 -4.32
CA GLY A 21 8.07 -1.51 -3.86
C GLY A 21 9.12 -1.29 -4.96
N SER A 22 8.83 -1.69 -6.20
CA SER A 22 9.70 -1.38 -7.34
C SER A 22 9.86 0.12 -7.57
N ALA A 23 8.78 0.89 -7.47
CA ALA A 23 8.84 2.34 -7.60
C ALA A 23 9.64 3.01 -6.47
N ILE A 24 9.49 2.50 -5.22
CA ILE A 24 10.29 2.93 -4.08
C ILE A 24 11.78 2.62 -4.30
N ALA A 25 12.11 1.38 -4.70
CA ALA A 25 13.50 0.99 -4.98
C ALA A 25 14.12 1.89 -6.06
N GLN A 26 13.39 2.11 -7.17
CA GLN A 26 13.85 2.98 -8.24
C GLN A 26 14.10 4.40 -7.74
N ARG A 27 13.17 4.99 -6.97
CA ARG A 27 13.33 6.33 -6.40
C ARG A 27 14.57 6.42 -5.49
N LEU A 28 14.82 5.41 -4.66
CA LEU A 28 15.99 5.37 -3.80
C LEU A 28 17.29 5.30 -4.60
N ILE A 29 17.34 4.53 -5.68
CA ILE A 29 18.50 4.50 -6.60
C ILE A 29 18.72 5.89 -7.22
N GLU A 30 17.68 6.54 -7.71
CA GLU A 30 17.73 7.89 -8.29
C GLU A 30 18.17 8.96 -7.30
N THR A 31 17.93 8.74 -6.00
CA THR A 31 18.40 9.60 -4.91
C THR A 31 19.73 9.14 -4.30
N HIS A 32 20.49 8.33 -5.06
CA HIS A 32 21.86 7.90 -4.77
C HIS A 32 22.02 7.00 -3.55
N HIS A 33 21.01 6.18 -3.23
CA HIS A 33 21.14 5.11 -2.25
C HIS A 33 21.68 3.83 -2.90
N HIS A 34 22.45 3.07 -2.15
CA HIS A 34 22.80 1.70 -2.50
C HIS A 34 21.66 0.79 -2.05
N VAL A 35 20.90 0.27 -3.00
CA VAL A 35 19.66 -0.48 -2.72
C VAL A 35 19.90 -1.97 -2.92
N PHE A 36 19.81 -2.72 -1.82
CA PHE A 36 19.75 -4.18 -1.83
C PHE A 36 18.28 -4.61 -1.92
N ILE A 37 17.98 -5.57 -2.78
CA ILE A 37 16.60 -6.01 -2.99
C ILE A 37 16.43 -7.51 -2.83
N TRP A 38 15.27 -7.88 -2.32
CA TRP A 38 14.81 -9.26 -2.32
C TRP A 38 13.30 -9.33 -2.60
N ASN A 39 12.91 -10.36 -3.33
CA ASN A 39 11.51 -10.66 -3.59
C ASN A 39 11.33 -12.18 -3.74
N ARG A 40 10.20 -12.72 -3.29
CA ARG A 40 9.88 -14.14 -3.43
C ARG A 40 10.02 -14.66 -4.87
N THR A 41 9.65 -13.84 -5.86
CA THR A 41 9.80 -14.14 -7.28
C THR A 41 10.89 -13.25 -7.86
N ARG A 42 12.06 -13.81 -8.15
CA ARG A 42 13.26 -13.08 -8.62
C ARG A 42 13.00 -12.29 -9.91
N ASP A 43 12.33 -12.92 -10.87
CA ASP A 43 12.11 -12.32 -12.20
C ASP A 43 11.38 -10.97 -12.14
N LYS A 44 10.53 -10.77 -11.11
CA LYS A 44 9.83 -9.50 -10.90
C LYS A 44 10.76 -8.36 -10.50
N ALA A 45 11.99 -8.65 -10.07
CA ALA A 45 12.96 -7.68 -9.62
C ALA A 45 14.08 -7.39 -10.64
N GLN A 46 14.15 -8.14 -11.76
CA GLN A 46 15.24 -8.04 -12.74
C GLN A 46 15.44 -6.61 -13.24
N HIS A 47 14.38 -5.91 -13.56
CA HIS A 47 14.41 -4.52 -14.04
C HIS A 47 15.05 -3.53 -13.03
N LEU A 48 15.09 -3.87 -11.74
CA LEU A 48 15.77 -3.07 -10.71
C LEU A 48 17.26 -3.34 -10.68
N ASN A 49 17.68 -4.59 -10.92
CA ASN A 49 19.10 -4.92 -11.07
C ASN A 49 19.73 -4.15 -12.23
N ASP A 50 19.02 -4.07 -13.36
CA ASP A 50 19.45 -3.33 -14.55
C ASP A 50 19.59 -1.80 -14.27
N ARG A 51 18.99 -1.31 -13.19
CA ARG A 51 19.06 0.07 -12.71
C ARG A 51 20.06 0.28 -11.58
N GLY A 52 20.77 -0.76 -11.16
CA GLY A 52 21.83 -0.68 -10.14
C GLY A 52 21.44 -1.18 -8.75
N ALA A 53 20.25 -1.79 -8.56
CA ALA A 53 19.96 -2.52 -7.33
C ALA A 53 20.76 -3.80 -7.23
N VAL A 54 21.13 -4.19 -6.02
CA VAL A 54 21.87 -5.43 -5.74
C VAL A 54 20.89 -6.51 -5.27
N TRP A 55 20.82 -7.61 -6.00
CA TRP A 55 20.00 -8.76 -5.61
C TRP A 55 20.61 -9.52 -4.43
N CYS A 56 19.79 -9.85 -3.43
CA CYS A 56 20.11 -10.78 -2.35
C CYS A 56 19.39 -12.12 -2.58
N ASN A 57 20.05 -13.24 -2.27
CA ASN A 57 19.44 -14.57 -2.47
C ASN A 57 18.46 -14.94 -1.35
N SER A 58 18.51 -14.23 -0.22
CA SER A 58 17.60 -14.41 0.90
C SER A 58 17.42 -13.11 1.71
N PRO A 59 16.32 -12.99 2.49
CA PRO A 59 16.15 -11.86 3.39
C PRO A 59 17.26 -11.70 4.42
N ILE A 60 17.76 -12.80 4.98
CA ILE A 60 18.88 -12.76 5.95
C ILE A 60 20.17 -12.23 5.33
N GLU A 61 20.47 -12.59 4.07
CA GLU A 61 21.66 -12.07 3.36
C GLU A 61 21.58 -10.54 3.25
N MET A 62 20.40 -10.00 2.97
CA MET A 62 20.18 -8.56 2.92
C MET A 62 20.50 -7.90 4.26
N THR A 63 20.02 -8.44 5.38
CA THR A 63 20.26 -7.84 6.70
C THR A 63 21.72 -7.80 7.10
N GLN A 64 22.57 -8.60 6.49
CA GLN A 64 24.03 -8.55 6.70
C GLN A 64 24.71 -7.39 5.98
N GLN A 65 24.04 -6.80 4.98
CA GLN A 65 24.59 -5.75 4.11
C GLN A 65 24.07 -4.36 4.46
N VAL A 66 22.98 -4.24 5.23
CA VAL A 66 22.30 -2.97 5.47
C VAL A 66 21.95 -2.78 6.95
N ASP A 67 21.78 -1.52 7.36
CA ASP A 67 21.32 -1.16 8.70
C ASP A 67 19.81 -0.85 8.74
N VAL A 68 19.23 -0.46 7.60
CA VAL A 68 17.81 -0.19 7.46
C VAL A 68 17.20 -1.08 6.39
N VAL A 69 16.08 -1.73 6.72
CA VAL A 69 15.30 -2.56 5.80
C VAL A 69 13.90 -1.99 5.68
N LEU A 70 13.50 -1.64 4.46
CA LEU A 70 12.12 -1.34 4.09
C LEU A 70 11.42 -2.64 3.67
N SER A 71 10.21 -2.89 4.16
CA SER A 71 9.38 -4.01 3.71
C SER A 71 8.01 -3.50 3.23
N ILE A 72 7.59 -3.99 2.08
CA ILE A 72 6.27 -3.68 1.52
C ILE A 72 5.67 -4.94 0.89
N LEU A 73 4.82 -5.59 1.66
CA LEU A 73 4.32 -6.93 1.42
C LEU A 73 2.79 -6.92 1.29
N THR A 74 2.21 -8.03 0.87
CA THR A 74 0.78 -8.12 0.55
C THR A 74 -0.11 -8.16 1.79
N ASP A 75 0.31 -8.91 2.83
CA ASP A 75 -0.49 -9.23 4.00
C ASP A 75 0.38 -9.67 5.19
N ALA A 76 -0.26 -9.98 6.31
CA ALA A 76 0.42 -10.39 7.55
C ALA A 76 1.12 -11.75 7.42
N GLU A 77 0.59 -12.67 6.60
CA GLU A 77 1.21 -13.98 6.36
C GLU A 77 2.53 -13.81 5.60
N ALA A 78 2.53 -12.98 4.55
CA ALA A 78 3.75 -12.64 3.82
C ALA A 78 4.79 -11.93 4.72
N ILE A 79 4.35 -11.12 5.67
CA ILE A 79 5.23 -10.51 6.68
C ILE A 79 5.84 -11.60 7.57
N ASP A 80 5.04 -12.51 8.10
CA ASP A 80 5.54 -13.60 8.95
C ASP A 80 6.54 -14.48 8.20
N ASP A 81 6.25 -14.86 6.96
CA ASP A 81 7.15 -15.66 6.11
C ASP A 81 8.50 -14.95 5.87
N VAL A 82 8.46 -13.67 5.53
CA VAL A 82 9.66 -12.90 5.18
C VAL A 82 10.50 -12.58 6.42
N TYR A 83 9.88 -12.28 7.54
CA TYR A 83 10.62 -11.93 8.77
C TYR A 83 11.11 -13.15 9.52
N PHE A 84 10.33 -14.25 9.57
CA PHE A 84 10.58 -15.38 10.48
C PHE A 84 10.69 -16.73 9.78
N GLY A 85 10.40 -16.80 8.48
CA GLY A 85 10.55 -18.01 7.68
C GLY A 85 12.01 -18.44 7.56
N PHE A 86 12.26 -19.53 6.82
CA PHE A 86 13.62 -20.02 6.58
C PHE A 86 14.44 -18.94 5.87
N ASN A 87 15.59 -18.59 6.43
CA ASN A 87 16.43 -17.46 5.96
C ASN A 87 15.73 -16.10 5.97
N GLY A 88 14.71 -15.92 6.85
CA GLY A 88 13.99 -14.68 7.02
C GLY A 88 14.84 -13.56 7.63
N LEU A 89 14.32 -12.33 7.57
CA LEU A 89 15.02 -11.12 8.01
C LEU A 89 15.53 -11.21 9.46
N LEU A 90 14.80 -11.86 10.36
CA LEU A 90 15.14 -11.94 11.80
C LEU A 90 15.81 -13.24 12.21
N THR A 91 16.26 -14.07 11.27
CA THR A 91 16.90 -15.36 11.60
C THR A 91 18.41 -15.21 11.88
N GLY A 92 19.03 -14.07 11.56
CA GLY A 92 20.43 -13.76 11.79
C GLY A 92 20.70 -12.82 12.96
N ASN A 93 21.91 -12.24 12.98
CA ASN A 93 22.24 -11.16 13.90
C ASN A 93 21.69 -9.83 13.36
N ASN A 94 20.65 -9.35 14.02
CA ASN A 94 19.93 -8.14 13.62
C ASN A 94 20.08 -6.99 14.63
N LYS A 95 21.01 -7.12 15.57
CA LYS A 95 21.20 -6.12 16.62
C LYS A 95 21.44 -4.71 16.04
N ASN A 96 20.71 -3.73 16.57
CA ASN A 96 20.77 -2.30 16.20
C ASN A 96 20.25 -1.99 14.77
N LYS A 97 19.58 -2.90 14.08
CA LYS A 97 18.95 -2.61 12.78
C LYS A 97 17.57 -1.98 12.95
N ILE A 98 17.17 -1.19 11.97
CA ILE A 98 15.83 -0.58 11.91
C ILE A 98 15.06 -1.22 10.76
N PHE A 99 13.89 -1.74 11.08
CA PHE A 99 12.94 -2.26 10.09
C PHE A 99 11.80 -1.24 9.91
N VAL A 100 11.58 -0.80 8.67
CA VAL A 100 10.50 0.11 8.31
C VAL A 100 9.45 -0.70 7.56
N GLU A 101 8.35 -1.02 8.24
CA GLU A 101 7.26 -1.82 7.68
C GLU A 101 6.21 -0.91 7.03
N MET A 102 6.04 -1.04 5.71
CA MET A 102 5.23 -0.14 4.90
C MET A 102 3.93 -0.80 4.37
N SER A 103 3.69 -2.06 4.73
CA SER A 103 2.52 -2.82 4.26
C SER A 103 1.22 -2.30 4.90
N THR A 104 0.11 -2.44 4.17
CA THR A 104 -1.22 -2.17 4.73
C THR A 104 -1.75 -3.45 5.38
N VAL A 105 -1.66 -3.50 6.71
CA VAL A 105 -2.13 -4.59 7.56
C VAL A 105 -2.84 -4.04 8.79
N ARG A 106 -3.42 -4.92 9.61
CA ARG A 106 -4.08 -4.51 10.86
C ARG A 106 -3.06 -4.00 11.88
N PRO A 107 -3.45 -3.01 12.72
CA PRO A 107 -2.62 -2.50 13.83
C PRO A 107 -2.07 -3.61 14.73
N GLU A 108 -2.88 -4.61 15.06
CA GLU A 108 -2.47 -5.77 15.86
C GLU A 108 -1.27 -6.52 15.25
N SER A 109 -1.24 -6.66 13.92
CA SER A 109 -0.14 -7.31 13.21
C SER A 109 1.16 -6.52 13.34
N GLN A 110 1.09 -5.18 13.25
CA GLN A 110 2.23 -4.29 13.46
C GLN A 110 2.77 -4.39 14.90
N VAL A 111 1.88 -4.39 15.89
CA VAL A 111 2.24 -4.52 17.31
C VAL A 111 2.93 -5.87 17.58
N LYS A 112 2.39 -6.96 17.05
CA LYS A 112 2.99 -8.31 17.20
C LYS A 112 4.37 -8.38 16.53
N LEU A 113 4.49 -7.83 15.32
CA LEU A 113 5.76 -7.76 14.61
C LEU A 113 6.81 -6.99 15.41
N ASN A 114 6.45 -5.80 15.90
CA ASN A 114 7.35 -4.96 16.70
C ASN A 114 7.87 -5.69 17.95
N GLN A 115 7.01 -6.38 18.69
CA GLN A 115 7.42 -7.16 19.87
C GLN A 115 8.50 -8.19 19.53
N ARG A 116 8.34 -8.87 18.39
CA ARG A 116 9.30 -9.90 17.92
C ARG A 116 10.62 -9.26 17.43
N ILE A 117 10.55 -8.09 16.77
CA ILE A 117 11.73 -7.33 16.33
C ILE A 117 12.53 -6.84 17.54
N LEU A 118 11.87 -6.26 18.54
CA LEU A 118 12.48 -5.79 19.79
C LEU A 118 13.17 -6.93 20.55
N ALA A 119 12.56 -8.11 20.58
CA ALA A 119 13.15 -9.31 21.21
C ALA A 119 14.47 -9.76 20.55
N LYS A 120 14.74 -9.33 19.32
CA LYS A 120 16.01 -9.55 18.58
C LYS A 120 17.03 -8.40 18.74
N GLY A 121 16.71 -7.40 19.58
CA GLY A 121 17.58 -6.23 19.79
C GLY A 121 17.58 -5.25 18.61
N SER A 122 16.56 -5.28 17.78
CA SER A 122 16.33 -4.37 16.65
C SER A 122 15.23 -3.37 16.96
N ARG A 123 15.03 -2.40 16.07
CA ARG A 123 14.01 -1.36 16.17
C ARG A 123 13.03 -1.47 15.00
N MET A 124 11.83 -0.96 15.18
CA MET A 124 10.81 -0.92 14.16
C MET A 124 10.16 0.46 14.08
N VAL A 125 9.93 0.88 12.85
CA VAL A 125 9.02 1.97 12.51
C VAL A 125 7.97 1.40 11.57
N GLU A 126 6.70 1.50 11.89
CA GLU A 126 5.66 1.26 10.90
C GLU A 126 5.48 2.51 10.04
N SER A 127 5.29 2.34 8.75
CA SER A 127 5.17 3.45 7.80
C SER A 127 4.29 3.11 6.61
N PRO A 128 3.04 2.67 6.80
CA PRO A 128 2.15 2.51 5.67
C PRO A 128 2.01 3.82 4.91
N VAL A 129 1.89 3.73 3.57
CA VAL A 129 1.91 4.90 2.71
C VAL A 129 0.62 5.06 1.91
N GLY A 130 0.26 6.31 1.66
CA GLY A 130 -0.76 6.70 0.69
C GLY A 130 -0.12 7.20 -0.59
N GLY A 131 -0.64 6.73 -1.72
CA GLY A 131 -0.14 7.07 -3.05
C GLY A 131 -0.04 5.85 -3.97
N THR A 132 0.44 6.08 -5.18
CA THR A 132 0.62 5.09 -6.25
C THR A 132 2.10 4.93 -6.58
N SER A 133 2.42 4.01 -7.48
CA SER A 133 3.80 3.86 -7.99
C SER A 133 4.31 5.17 -8.62
N SER A 134 3.47 5.92 -9.33
CA SER A 134 3.84 7.21 -9.89
C SER A 134 4.18 8.24 -8.81
N THR A 135 3.41 8.31 -7.73
CA THR A 135 3.71 9.22 -6.61
C THR A 135 4.98 8.80 -5.86
N ALA A 136 5.26 7.49 -5.78
CA ALA A 136 6.51 6.98 -5.19
C ALA A 136 7.74 7.40 -5.99
N LEU A 137 7.70 7.23 -7.31
CA LEU A 137 8.78 7.66 -8.22
C LEU A 137 9.11 9.15 -8.07
N ASN A 138 8.12 9.98 -7.81
CA ASN A 138 8.27 11.42 -7.67
C ASN A 138 8.55 11.89 -6.22
N GLY A 139 8.72 10.97 -5.25
CA GLY A 139 8.90 11.33 -3.84
C GLY A 139 7.67 12.02 -3.22
N GLN A 140 6.47 11.71 -3.70
CA GLN A 140 5.22 12.39 -3.34
C GLN A 140 4.26 11.51 -2.52
N LEU A 141 4.76 10.42 -1.92
CA LEU A 141 3.95 9.61 -1.01
C LEU A 141 3.55 10.40 0.24
N MET A 142 2.54 9.91 0.94
CA MET A 142 2.20 10.31 2.29
C MET A 142 2.44 9.12 3.21
N ALA A 143 3.37 9.24 4.17
CA ALA A 143 3.63 8.22 5.17
C ALA A 143 2.83 8.49 6.44
N MET A 144 2.21 7.46 7.00
CA MET A 144 1.58 7.44 8.30
C MET A 144 2.46 6.62 9.24
N VAL A 145 3.26 7.29 10.06
CA VAL A 145 4.34 6.64 10.82
C VAL A 145 3.89 6.36 12.25
N GLY A 146 4.22 5.18 12.75
CA GLY A 146 4.09 4.82 14.15
C GLY A 146 5.40 4.25 14.68
N GLY A 147 5.71 4.58 15.94
CA GLY A 147 6.94 4.14 16.59
C GLY A 147 7.44 5.13 17.64
N LEU A 148 8.66 4.92 18.10
CA LEU A 148 9.34 5.86 18.99
C LEU A 148 9.88 7.05 18.21
N ASP A 149 9.80 8.25 18.77
CA ASP A 149 10.30 9.49 18.15
C ASP A 149 11.74 9.35 17.65
N GLU A 150 12.61 8.77 18.46
CA GLU A 150 14.02 8.55 18.12
C GLU A 150 14.18 7.66 16.88
N ASP A 151 13.44 6.56 16.80
CA ASP A 151 13.52 5.63 15.67
C ASP A 151 12.96 6.27 14.39
N ILE A 152 11.89 7.06 14.51
CA ILE A 152 11.31 7.83 13.40
C ILE A 152 12.29 8.88 12.88
N GLU A 153 12.91 9.65 13.76
CA GLU A 153 13.89 10.67 13.35
C GLU A 153 15.11 10.05 12.69
N ASN A 154 15.53 8.84 13.09
CA ASN A 154 16.61 8.11 12.44
C ASN A 154 16.28 7.74 10.98
N VAL A 155 15.03 7.41 10.65
CA VAL A 155 14.62 7.05 9.29
C VAL A 155 13.98 8.19 8.49
N ARG A 156 13.69 9.33 9.13
CA ARG A 156 13.09 10.50 8.49
C ARG A 156 13.85 10.98 7.25
N PRO A 157 15.19 11.08 7.24
CA PRO A 157 15.93 11.47 6.05
C PRO A 157 15.66 10.54 4.85
N LEU A 158 15.64 9.23 5.09
CA LEU A 158 15.32 8.23 4.08
C LEU A 158 13.87 8.37 3.57
N LEU A 159 12.90 8.49 4.49
CA LEU A 159 11.49 8.64 4.13
C LEU A 159 11.23 9.96 3.38
N SER A 160 12.01 11.01 3.63
CA SER A 160 11.87 12.30 2.95
C SER A 160 12.21 12.24 1.45
N HIS A 161 12.99 11.25 1.00
CA HIS A 161 13.20 11.01 -0.43
C HIS A 161 11.98 10.38 -1.11
N LEU A 162 11.12 9.73 -0.35
CA LEU A 162 9.95 8.99 -0.84
C LEU A 162 8.64 9.76 -0.64
N CYS A 163 8.59 10.64 0.37
CA CYS A 163 7.34 11.21 0.88
C CYS A 163 7.37 12.74 0.89
N ARG A 164 6.31 13.35 0.40
CA ARG A 164 6.04 14.79 0.56
C ARG A 164 5.51 15.15 1.94
N ARG A 165 4.97 14.15 2.68
CA ARG A 165 4.44 14.30 4.02
C ARG A 165 4.71 13.04 4.83
N ILE A 166 5.24 13.22 6.03
CA ILE A 166 5.49 12.17 7.01
C ILE A 166 4.71 12.57 8.27
N GLU A 167 3.66 11.81 8.56
CA GLU A 167 2.76 12.06 9.68
C GLU A 167 3.04 11.07 10.80
N HIS A 168 3.53 11.55 11.95
CA HIS A 168 3.68 10.71 13.13
C HIS A 168 2.33 10.54 13.82
N ALA A 169 1.72 9.37 13.69
CA ALA A 169 0.37 9.06 14.18
C ALA A 169 0.36 8.64 15.68
N GLY A 170 1.52 8.23 16.21
CA GLY A 170 1.63 7.75 17.59
C GLY A 170 2.49 6.48 17.72
N PRO A 171 2.25 5.63 18.72
CA PRO A 171 2.99 4.37 18.88
C PRO A 171 2.74 3.40 17.72
N ILE A 172 3.49 2.29 17.67
CA ILE A 172 3.26 1.19 16.70
C ILE A 172 1.79 0.75 16.74
N GLY A 173 1.18 0.63 15.57
CA GLY A 173 -0.24 0.39 15.34
C GLY A 173 -1.03 1.65 14.97
N ALA A 174 -0.57 2.84 15.37
CA ALA A 174 -1.27 4.09 15.08
C ALA A 174 -1.22 4.47 13.59
N GLY A 175 -0.08 4.23 12.91
CA GLY A 175 0.06 4.45 11.48
C GLY A 175 -0.85 3.52 10.67
N ALA A 176 -0.92 2.25 11.04
CA ALA A 176 -1.83 1.28 10.42
C ALA A 176 -3.30 1.67 10.63
N SER A 177 -3.69 2.08 11.84
CA SER A 177 -5.04 2.58 12.13
C SER A 177 -5.40 3.78 11.25
N LEU A 178 -4.50 4.76 11.15
CA LEU A 178 -4.71 5.94 10.31
C LEU A 178 -4.79 5.57 8.82
N LYS A 179 -3.99 4.60 8.37
CA LYS A 179 -4.05 4.09 6.99
C LYS A 179 -5.39 3.44 6.67
N LEU A 180 -5.92 2.62 7.55
CA LEU A 180 -7.25 2.03 7.37
C LEU A 180 -8.34 3.10 7.34
N ALA A 181 -8.29 4.08 8.25
CA ALA A 181 -9.24 5.19 8.28
C ALA A 181 -9.21 6.05 7.00
N ILE A 182 -8.02 6.29 6.42
CA ILE A 182 -7.88 7.03 5.14
C ILE A 182 -8.41 6.20 3.96
N ASN A 183 -8.15 4.89 3.95
CA ASN A 183 -8.61 4.03 2.86
C ASN A 183 -10.11 3.77 2.90
N LEU A 184 -10.77 3.81 4.07
CA LEU A 184 -12.19 3.52 4.22
C LEU A 184 -13.07 4.35 3.28
N PRO A 185 -13.08 5.70 3.35
CA PRO A 185 -13.93 6.51 2.47
C PRO A 185 -13.58 6.33 0.99
N LEU A 186 -12.31 6.08 0.67
CA LEU A 186 -11.86 5.82 -0.70
C LEU A 186 -12.50 4.54 -1.26
N ILE A 187 -12.46 3.45 -0.50
CA ILE A 187 -12.92 2.13 -0.98
C ILE A 187 -14.45 2.08 -1.01
N VAL A 188 -15.12 2.60 0.01
CA VAL A 188 -16.58 2.69 0.05
C VAL A 188 -17.11 3.58 -1.10
N TYR A 189 -16.38 4.63 -1.46
CA TYR A 189 -16.77 5.49 -2.56
C TYR A 189 -16.81 4.76 -3.92
N TRP A 190 -15.96 3.77 -4.16
CA TRP A 190 -16.04 2.98 -5.40
C TRP A 190 -17.39 2.28 -5.55
N GLN A 191 -17.90 1.70 -4.45
CA GLN A 191 -19.22 1.10 -4.45
C GLN A 191 -20.32 2.15 -4.62
N ALA A 192 -20.24 3.26 -3.87
CA ALA A 192 -21.20 4.35 -3.99
C ALA A 192 -21.27 4.94 -5.41
N LEU A 193 -20.13 5.08 -6.08
CA LEU A 193 -20.07 5.52 -7.48
C LEU A 193 -20.75 4.50 -8.42
N ALA A 194 -20.50 3.22 -8.21
CA ALA A 194 -21.13 2.15 -8.99
C ALA A 194 -22.66 2.18 -8.89
N GLU A 195 -23.18 2.34 -7.67
CA GLU A 195 -24.60 2.47 -7.41
C GLU A 195 -25.19 3.77 -7.96
N ALA A 196 -24.49 4.89 -7.83
CA ALA A 196 -24.91 6.17 -8.41
C ALA A 196 -25.03 6.10 -9.95
N LEU A 197 -24.09 5.42 -10.61
CA LEU A 197 -24.16 5.22 -12.07
C LEU A 197 -25.34 4.33 -12.47
N THR A 198 -25.74 3.36 -11.63
CA THR A 198 -26.93 2.54 -11.87
C THR A 198 -28.21 3.40 -11.94
N LEU A 199 -28.32 4.44 -11.10
CA LEU A 199 -29.49 5.33 -11.09
C LEU A 199 -29.67 6.14 -12.38
N VAL A 200 -28.59 6.37 -13.11
CA VAL A 200 -28.57 7.22 -14.32
C VAL A 200 -28.29 6.44 -15.61
N ASP A 201 -28.11 5.14 -15.53
CA ASP A 201 -27.75 4.26 -16.66
C ASP A 201 -28.77 4.39 -17.82
N HIS A 202 -30.06 4.47 -17.49
CA HIS A 202 -31.16 4.62 -18.43
C HIS A 202 -31.13 5.94 -19.23
N LEU A 203 -30.37 6.94 -18.79
CA LEU A 203 -30.27 8.25 -19.46
C LEU A 203 -29.35 8.22 -20.69
N ASN A 204 -28.57 7.13 -20.88
CA ASN A 204 -27.65 6.96 -21.98
C ASN A 204 -26.68 8.16 -22.19
N ILE A 205 -26.24 8.78 -21.09
CA ILE A 205 -25.26 9.87 -21.13
C ILE A 205 -23.89 9.28 -21.42
N ASP A 206 -23.13 9.95 -22.29
CA ASP A 206 -21.76 9.55 -22.57
C ASP A 206 -20.94 9.40 -21.27
N PRO A 207 -20.18 8.31 -21.09
CA PRO A 207 -19.48 8.03 -19.84
C PRO A 207 -18.50 9.12 -19.42
N ALA A 208 -17.75 9.73 -20.34
CA ALA A 208 -16.81 10.81 -20.01
C ALA A 208 -17.56 12.03 -19.48
N ARG A 209 -18.68 12.39 -20.14
CA ARG A 209 -19.56 13.48 -19.69
C ARG A 209 -20.19 13.19 -18.32
N MET A 210 -20.65 11.96 -18.08
CA MET A 210 -21.24 11.58 -16.79
C MET A 210 -20.21 11.69 -15.67
N ILE A 211 -19.01 11.17 -15.86
CA ILE A 211 -17.93 11.25 -14.87
C ILE A 211 -17.52 12.70 -14.62
N SER A 212 -17.46 13.56 -15.66
CA SER A 212 -17.22 15.01 -15.48
C SER A 212 -18.27 15.65 -14.58
N ILE A 213 -19.56 15.42 -14.84
CA ILE A 213 -20.65 15.96 -14.01
C ILE A 213 -20.51 15.51 -12.56
N LEU A 214 -20.29 14.22 -12.32
CA LEU A 214 -20.15 13.69 -10.97
C LEU A 214 -18.89 14.23 -10.26
N SER A 215 -17.77 14.39 -10.97
CA SER A 215 -16.52 14.89 -10.40
C SER A 215 -16.57 16.36 -9.99
N GLU A 216 -17.41 17.16 -10.66
CA GLU A 216 -17.62 18.58 -10.38
C GLU A 216 -18.71 18.83 -9.34
N SER A 217 -19.50 17.79 -9.02
CA SER A 217 -20.56 17.87 -8.02
C SER A 217 -20.01 17.84 -6.58
N SER A 218 -20.89 18.15 -5.61
CA SER A 218 -20.56 18.05 -4.17
C SER A 218 -20.27 16.61 -3.70
N GLY A 219 -20.73 15.60 -4.46
CA GLY A 219 -20.43 14.18 -4.20
C GLY A 219 -19.13 13.69 -4.84
N GLY A 220 -18.42 14.52 -5.58
CA GLY A 220 -17.19 14.18 -6.29
C GLY A 220 -15.93 14.38 -5.43
N PRO A 221 -15.34 13.32 -4.84
CA PRO A 221 -14.07 13.45 -4.14
C PRO A 221 -12.91 13.74 -5.10
N ASN A 222 -11.80 14.25 -4.55
CA ASN A 222 -10.61 14.54 -5.36
C ASN A 222 -10.11 13.31 -6.15
N MET A 223 -10.30 12.11 -5.61
CA MET A 223 -9.95 10.86 -6.29
C MET A 223 -10.70 10.70 -7.62
N LEU A 224 -12.01 11.05 -7.67
CA LEU A 224 -12.79 10.98 -8.90
C LEU A 224 -12.25 11.94 -9.97
N ARG A 225 -11.86 13.16 -9.58
CA ARG A 225 -11.20 14.11 -10.50
C ARG A 225 -9.89 13.58 -11.08
N MET A 226 -9.09 12.92 -10.23
CA MET A 226 -7.79 12.37 -10.63
C MET A 226 -7.89 11.11 -11.50
N LYS A 227 -8.97 10.33 -11.36
CA LYS A 227 -9.14 9.02 -12.02
C LYS A 227 -10.28 9.01 -13.04
N GLY A 228 -10.96 10.13 -13.23
CA GLY A 228 -12.17 10.22 -14.03
C GLY A 228 -12.00 9.69 -15.45
N ASP A 229 -10.93 10.06 -16.13
CA ASP A 229 -10.64 9.59 -17.50
C ASP A 229 -10.52 8.06 -17.57
N ALA A 230 -9.78 7.46 -16.62
CA ALA A 230 -9.60 6.02 -16.58
C ALA A 230 -10.92 5.29 -16.24
N ILE A 231 -11.76 5.87 -15.37
CA ILE A 231 -13.09 5.33 -15.06
C ILE A 231 -14.01 5.42 -16.29
N ALA A 232 -14.00 6.56 -16.99
CA ALA A 232 -14.77 6.73 -18.23
C ALA A 232 -14.32 5.73 -19.32
N GLN A 233 -13.02 5.47 -19.43
CA GLN A 233 -12.48 4.43 -20.32
C GLN A 233 -12.97 3.04 -19.92
N ALA A 234 -12.96 2.71 -18.62
CA ALA A 234 -13.49 1.43 -18.12
C ALA A 234 -14.98 1.26 -18.45
N LEU A 235 -15.79 2.31 -18.28
CA LEU A 235 -17.21 2.31 -18.63
C LEU A 235 -17.45 2.16 -20.15
N GLN A 236 -16.48 2.52 -20.99
CA GLN A 236 -16.48 2.33 -22.43
C GLN A 236 -15.83 1.01 -22.86
N GLU A 237 -15.53 0.11 -21.90
CA GLU A 237 -14.86 -1.19 -22.12
C GLU A 237 -13.48 -1.06 -22.81
N LYS A 238 -12.81 0.08 -22.63
CA LYS A 238 -11.47 0.33 -23.13
C LYS A 238 -10.41 -0.15 -22.14
N ASP A 239 -9.21 -0.43 -22.66
CA ASP A 239 -8.05 -0.74 -21.83
C ASP A 239 -7.69 0.45 -20.92
N THR A 240 -7.63 0.21 -19.62
CA THR A 240 -7.26 1.20 -18.61
C THR A 240 -5.80 1.08 -18.17
N GLY A 241 -5.04 0.22 -18.85
CA GLY A 241 -3.65 -0.07 -18.50
C GLY A 241 -3.49 -0.99 -17.27
N PRO A 242 -2.28 -1.11 -16.74
CA PRO A 242 -1.98 -2.03 -15.65
C PRO A 242 -2.63 -1.58 -14.34
N ALA A 243 -3.32 -2.51 -13.66
CA ALA A 243 -3.96 -2.25 -12.38
C ALA A 243 -2.96 -1.72 -11.32
N HIS A 244 -3.33 -0.67 -10.61
CA HIS A 244 -2.53 -0.10 -9.52
C HIS A 244 -3.02 -0.52 -8.14
N PHE A 245 -4.33 -0.63 -7.97
CA PHE A 245 -4.99 -1.02 -6.72
C PHE A 245 -6.12 -1.99 -7.04
N THR A 246 -5.81 -3.28 -7.03
CA THR A 246 -6.72 -4.33 -7.51
C THR A 246 -7.92 -4.53 -6.59
N ILE A 247 -9.04 -5.02 -7.15
CA ILE A 247 -10.24 -5.39 -6.37
C ILE A 247 -9.87 -6.36 -5.24
N ALA A 248 -8.98 -7.32 -5.48
CA ALA A 248 -8.50 -8.23 -4.43
C ALA A 248 -7.82 -7.49 -3.26
N THR A 249 -7.01 -6.46 -3.56
CA THR A 249 -6.37 -5.64 -2.52
C THR A 249 -7.39 -4.79 -1.77
N LEU A 250 -8.39 -4.23 -2.47
CA LEU A 250 -9.49 -3.47 -1.87
C LEU A 250 -10.30 -4.36 -0.92
N THR A 251 -10.65 -5.57 -1.37
CA THR A 251 -11.39 -6.57 -0.56
C THR A 251 -10.60 -6.95 0.70
N LYS A 252 -9.29 -7.16 0.57
CA LYS A 252 -8.40 -7.42 1.72
C LYS A 252 -8.43 -6.26 2.72
N ASP A 253 -8.35 -5.02 2.25
CA ASP A 253 -8.37 -3.84 3.11
C ASP A 253 -9.74 -3.68 3.81
N LEU A 254 -10.88 -3.94 3.11
CA LEU A 254 -12.21 -3.93 3.73
C LEU A 254 -12.33 -5.00 4.83
N LYS A 255 -11.80 -6.22 4.61
CA LYS A 255 -11.76 -7.28 5.64
C LYS A 255 -10.97 -6.83 6.87
N ALA A 256 -9.79 -6.24 6.65
CA ALA A 256 -8.97 -5.72 7.73
C ALA A 256 -9.69 -4.62 8.55
N MET A 257 -10.46 -3.74 7.87
CA MET A 257 -11.28 -2.72 8.54
C MET A 257 -12.39 -3.33 9.41
N CYS A 258 -13.13 -4.32 8.88
CA CYS A 258 -14.17 -5.02 9.64
C CYS A 258 -13.62 -5.73 10.88
N GLU A 259 -12.48 -6.43 10.71
CA GLU A 259 -11.82 -7.12 11.81
C GLU A 259 -11.29 -6.15 12.87
N GLU A 260 -10.72 -5.01 12.45
CA GLU A 260 -10.25 -3.98 13.37
C GLU A 260 -11.40 -3.37 14.16
N ALA A 261 -12.49 -2.99 13.48
CA ALA A 261 -13.68 -2.46 14.14
C ALA A 261 -14.25 -3.43 15.18
N LYS A 262 -14.32 -4.73 14.84
CA LYS A 262 -14.74 -5.78 15.78
C LYS A 262 -13.81 -5.84 17.00
N GLY A 263 -12.48 -5.74 16.80
CA GLY A 263 -11.51 -5.69 17.88
C GLY A 263 -11.68 -4.48 18.79
N LEU A 264 -12.15 -3.35 18.25
CA LEU A 264 -12.48 -2.13 18.97
C LEU A 264 -13.90 -2.12 19.58
N GLY A 265 -14.67 -3.20 19.46
CA GLY A 265 -16.05 -3.28 19.95
C GLY A 265 -17.04 -2.46 19.13
N SER A 266 -16.75 -2.18 17.86
CA SER A 266 -17.57 -1.37 16.93
C SER A 266 -17.95 -2.17 15.70
N SER A 267 -18.78 -1.59 14.84
CA SER A 267 -19.15 -2.11 13.51
C SER A 267 -19.04 -1.01 12.46
N LEU A 268 -18.86 -1.43 11.20
CA LEU A 268 -18.74 -0.54 10.05
C LEU A 268 -19.76 -0.92 8.96
N PRO A 269 -21.06 -0.59 9.12
CA PRO A 269 -22.12 -1.07 8.24
C PRO A 269 -21.88 -0.78 6.75
N LEU A 270 -21.34 0.38 6.40
CA LEU A 270 -21.02 0.73 5.02
C LEU A 270 -19.87 -0.12 4.46
N VAL A 271 -18.88 -0.41 5.29
CA VAL A 271 -17.75 -1.27 4.91
C VAL A 271 -18.20 -2.71 4.71
N GLU A 272 -19.06 -3.22 5.60
CA GLU A 272 -19.65 -4.56 5.52
C GLU A 272 -20.49 -4.71 4.24
N ALA A 273 -21.32 -3.72 3.90
CA ALA A 273 -22.09 -3.70 2.67
C ALA A 273 -21.20 -3.65 1.43
N ALA A 274 -20.17 -2.79 1.42
CA ALA A 274 -19.22 -2.72 0.33
C ALA A 274 -18.42 -4.04 0.18
N LEU A 275 -17.97 -4.64 1.28
CA LEU A 275 -17.28 -5.93 1.28
C LEU A 275 -18.12 -7.03 0.62
N HIS A 276 -19.40 -7.14 1.02
CA HIS A 276 -20.33 -8.10 0.42
C HIS A 276 -20.47 -7.88 -1.09
N SER A 277 -20.56 -6.63 -1.54
CA SER A 277 -20.63 -6.28 -2.97
C SER A 277 -19.36 -6.66 -3.72
N PHE A 278 -18.20 -6.42 -3.14
CA PHE A 278 -16.91 -6.78 -3.73
C PHE A 278 -16.70 -8.30 -3.82
N GLU A 279 -17.16 -9.05 -2.82
CA GLU A 279 -17.09 -10.51 -2.82
C GLU A 279 -17.96 -11.14 -3.92
N ARG A 280 -19.07 -10.53 -4.27
CA ARG A 280 -19.90 -10.96 -5.42
C ARG A 280 -19.20 -10.78 -6.78
N LEU A 281 -18.21 -9.91 -6.85
CA LEU A 281 -17.38 -9.70 -8.03
C LEU A 281 -16.08 -10.51 -7.98
N SER A 282 -15.90 -11.42 -7.00
CA SER A 282 -14.67 -12.18 -6.78
C SER A 282 -14.33 -13.18 -7.91
N ASP A 283 -15.30 -13.56 -8.74
CA ASP A 283 -15.09 -14.41 -9.92
C ASP A 283 -14.32 -13.69 -11.05
N GLN A 284 -14.11 -12.38 -10.93
CA GLN A 284 -13.31 -11.61 -11.86
C GLN A 284 -11.81 -11.89 -11.66
N PRO A 285 -10.98 -11.75 -12.71
CA PRO A 285 -9.54 -11.93 -12.59
C PRO A 285 -8.96 -11.10 -11.43
N HIS A 286 -8.13 -11.71 -10.59
CA HIS A 286 -7.51 -11.04 -9.42
C HIS A 286 -6.71 -9.78 -9.74
N ALA A 287 -6.43 -9.52 -11.02
CA ALA A 287 -5.65 -8.38 -11.51
C ALA A 287 -6.48 -7.15 -11.91
N VAL A 288 -7.82 -7.18 -11.74
CA VAL A 288 -8.70 -6.07 -12.14
C VAL A 288 -8.50 -4.88 -11.19
N ASP A 289 -8.30 -3.68 -11.75
CA ASP A 289 -8.14 -2.45 -10.96
C ASP A 289 -9.48 -2.01 -10.36
N GLY A 290 -9.44 -1.39 -9.18
CA GLY A 290 -10.63 -0.83 -8.52
C GLY A 290 -11.37 0.23 -9.33
N ILE A 291 -10.68 0.95 -10.25
CA ILE A 291 -11.33 1.90 -11.17
C ILE A 291 -12.32 1.24 -12.13
N GLN A 292 -12.19 -0.06 -12.36
CA GLN A 292 -13.12 -0.84 -13.21
C GLN A 292 -14.35 -1.32 -12.45
N LEU A 293 -14.39 -1.21 -11.12
CA LEU A 293 -15.50 -1.69 -10.31
C LEU A 293 -16.86 -1.10 -10.74
N PRO A 294 -16.99 0.22 -11.03
CA PRO A 294 -18.26 0.76 -11.51
C PRO A 294 -18.75 0.15 -12.84
N ALA A 295 -17.83 -0.13 -13.77
CA ALA A 295 -18.16 -0.77 -15.04
C ALA A 295 -18.61 -2.22 -14.83
N LEU A 296 -17.90 -3.00 -14.03
CA LEU A 296 -18.24 -4.37 -13.69
C LEU A 296 -19.59 -4.46 -12.96
N TRP A 297 -19.85 -3.52 -12.06
CA TRP A 297 -21.13 -3.43 -11.37
C TRP A 297 -22.29 -3.19 -12.33
N LEU A 298 -22.16 -2.24 -13.26
CA LEU A 298 -23.18 -1.97 -14.28
C LEU A 298 -23.41 -3.15 -15.22
N GLN A 299 -22.35 -3.84 -15.64
CA GLN A 299 -22.46 -5.05 -16.44
C GLN A 299 -23.25 -6.14 -15.72
N HIS A 300 -22.93 -6.36 -14.41
CA HIS A 300 -23.65 -7.29 -13.58
C HIS A 300 -25.13 -6.90 -13.41
N PHE A 301 -25.40 -5.62 -13.18
CA PHE A 301 -26.77 -5.09 -13.05
C PHE A 301 -27.57 -5.29 -14.35
N ARG A 302 -27.01 -4.94 -15.51
CA ARG A 302 -27.66 -5.10 -16.82
C ARG A 302 -27.93 -6.57 -17.17
N SER A 303 -27.09 -7.49 -16.73
CA SER A 303 -27.28 -8.93 -16.97
C SER A 303 -28.42 -9.55 -16.16
N GLN A 304 -28.95 -8.86 -15.17
CA GLN A 304 -30.07 -9.30 -14.32
C GLN A 304 -31.43 -8.76 -14.77
N GLN A 305 -31.47 -7.86 -15.75
CA GLN A 305 -32.68 -7.33 -16.37
C GLN A 305 -33.07 -8.14 -17.61
#